data_54cbbc19d6c603fd25566a3548a8e4a3
#
_entry.id   54cbbc19d6c603fd25566a3548a8e4a3
#
_cell.length_a   1.000
_cell.length_b   1.000
_cell.length_c   1.000
_cell.angle_alpha   90.00
_cell.angle_beta   90.00
_cell.angle_gamma   90.00
#
_symmetry.space_group_name_H-M   'P 1'
#
loop_
_entity.id
_entity.type
_entity.pdbx_description
1 polymer ?
#
loop_
_entity_poly.entity_id
_entity_poly.type
_entity_poly.pdbx_seq_one_letter_code
_entity_poly.pdbx_strand_id
1 'polypeptide(L)'
;NNFGPRDYKQVSNTYRLRAGFEGHLFGDYNWEAGYVQQRNDSTLRVLNSGNFLHLAQATAQLPCLDVPGGCTTTPTAPFGYNTPLTPINFFNGVNTLTPDQVKYLTTTLTETQYTYENYMYADINGPLFDLPAGKLQGSIGFERRFEFASDNPDALVQEGYGAGPSAPTAGGYGVTSAYGELRIPILKDLPFAEFLTLTPSGRFDHYSTFGDALTWKVGGEWQVIDDIR
;
A
#
# COMPACT_ATOMS: atom_id res chain seq x y z
N ASN A 1 -10.37 27.26 20.74
CA ASN A 1 -10.83 26.34 19.71
C ASN A 1 -12.29 26.01 19.95
N ASN A 2 -13.19 26.55 19.13
CA ASN A 2 -14.63 26.36 19.27
C ASN A 2 -15.12 24.93 18.98
N PHE A 3 -14.32 24.14 18.24
CA PHE A 3 -14.70 22.79 17.79
C PHE A 3 -14.09 21.66 18.62
N GLY A 4 -13.24 21.96 19.61
CA GLY A 4 -12.46 20.96 20.33
C GLY A 4 -11.28 20.41 19.50
N PRO A 5 -10.51 19.46 20.04
CA PRO A 5 -9.42 18.81 19.32
C PRO A 5 -9.99 17.87 18.24
N ARG A 6 -9.30 17.78 17.11
CA ARG A 6 -9.51 16.69 16.16
C ARG A 6 -8.96 15.40 16.75
N ASP A 7 -9.72 14.34 16.63
CA ASP A 7 -9.30 13.01 17.07
C ASP A 7 -9.25 12.08 15.85
N TYR A 8 -8.13 11.36 15.69
CA TYR A 8 -7.87 10.46 14.58
C TYR A 8 -7.95 9.02 15.08
N LYS A 9 -8.87 8.25 14.52
CA LYS A 9 -9.04 6.84 14.83
C LYS A 9 -8.85 6.03 13.57
N GLN A 10 -7.79 5.22 13.54
CA GLN A 10 -7.51 4.30 12.45
C GLN A 10 -7.68 2.86 12.92
N VAL A 11 -8.39 2.09 12.12
CA VAL A 11 -8.50 0.64 12.28
C VAL A 11 -7.97 0.02 11.00
N SER A 12 -7.01 -0.89 11.13
CA SER A 12 -6.42 -1.60 10.00
C SER A 12 -6.47 -3.09 10.28
N ASN A 13 -7.02 -3.85 9.33
CA ASN A 13 -7.10 -5.31 9.38
C ASN A 13 -6.27 -5.89 8.24
N THR A 14 -5.28 -6.70 8.58
CA THR A 14 -4.44 -7.37 7.60
C THR A 14 -4.68 -8.87 7.65
N TYR A 15 -4.94 -9.43 6.48
CA TYR A 15 -5.11 -10.87 6.28
C TYR A 15 -4.00 -11.35 5.34
N ARG A 16 -3.35 -12.45 5.71
CA ARG A 16 -2.35 -13.11 4.88
C ARG A 16 -2.59 -14.61 4.87
N LEU A 17 -2.75 -15.16 3.67
CA LEU A 17 -2.78 -16.58 3.41
C LEU A 17 -1.52 -16.96 2.64
N ARG A 18 -0.82 -18.00 3.08
CA ARG A 18 0.28 -18.62 2.34
C ARG A 18 0.04 -20.11 2.26
N ALA A 19 0.18 -20.66 1.06
CA ALA A 19 0.19 -22.09 0.82
C ALA A 19 1.31 -22.40 -0.18
N GLY A 20 1.98 -23.52 0.00
CA GLY A 20 3.07 -23.90 -0.87
C GLY A 20 3.44 -25.36 -0.68
N PHE A 21 4.24 -25.83 -1.62
CA PHE A 21 4.82 -27.16 -1.63
C PHE A 21 6.31 -27.02 -1.89
N GLU A 22 7.07 -27.89 -1.26
CA GLU A 22 8.51 -28.01 -1.45
C GLU A 22 8.88 -29.48 -1.51
N GLY A 23 9.97 -29.80 -2.14
CA GLY A 23 10.41 -31.18 -2.25
C GLY A 23 11.71 -31.35 -3.01
N HIS A 24 12.07 -32.61 -3.21
CA HIS A 24 13.24 -33.01 -3.96
C HIS A 24 12.83 -33.74 -5.23
N LEU A 25 13.52 -33.46 -6.35
CA LEU A 25 13.38 -34.17 -7.59
C LEU A 25 14.72 -34.80 -7.98
N PHE A 26 14.69 -36.04 -8.44
CA PHE A 26 15.89 -36.78 -8.91
C PHE A 26 17.04 -36.82 -7.88
N GLY A 27 16.70 -36.69 -6.59
CA GLY A 27 17.63 -36.76 -5.47
C GLY A 27 18.34 -35.45 -5.11
N ASP A 28 18.80 -34.67 -6.07
CA ASP A 28 19.71 -33.54 -5.85
C ASP A 28 19.07 -32.17 -6.13
N TYR A 29 17.90 -32.13 -6.75
CA TYR A 29 17.22 -30.88 -7.06
C TYR A 29 16.18 -30.55 -6.02
N ASN A 30 16.28 -29.35 -5.45
CA ASN A 30 15.25 -28.79 -4.57
C ASN A 30 14.30 -27.94 -5.39
N TRP A 31 13.01 -28.05 -5.13
CA TRP A 31 12.00 -27.20 -5.72
C TRP A 31 11.04 -26.67 -4.68
N GLU A 32 10.56 -25.47 -4.90
CA GLU A 32 9.50 -24.83 -4.13
C GLU A 32 8.49 -24.21 -5.09
N ALA A 33 7.20 -24.29 -4.76
CA ALA A 33 6.15 -23.57 -5.44
C ALA A 33 5.11 -23.10 -4.41
N GLY A 34 4.66 -21.87 -4.54
CA GLY A 34 3.75 -21.33 -3.56
C GLY A 34 2.88 -20.21 -4.07
N TYR A 35 1.87 -19.92 -3.25
CA TYR A 35 0.92 -18.84 -3.43
C TYR A 35 0.78 -18.07 -2.13
N VAL A 36 0.82 -16.75 -2.24
CA VAL A 36 0.58 -15.81 -1.15
C VAL A 36 -0.51 -14.86 -1.57
N GLN A 37 -1.50 -14.69 -0.72
CA GLN A 37 -2.51 -13.67 -0.83
C GLN A 37 -2.45 -12.79 0.39
N GLN A 38 -2.39 -11.48 0.18
CA GLN A 38 -2.40 -10.50 1.25
C GLN A 38 -3.47 -9.45 0.97
N ARG A 39 -4.18 -9.07 2.01
CA ARG A 39 -5.19 -8.01 1.97
C ARG A 39 -5.05 -7.14 3.22
N ASN A 40 -5.13 -5.83 3.03
CA ASN A 40 -5.23 -4.87 4.11
C ASN A 40 -6.45 -3.98 3.86
N ASP A 41 -7.34 -3.91 4.84
CA ASP A 41 -8.47 -2.98 4.87
C ASP A 41 -8.22 -1.99 6.00
N SER A 42 -8.18 -0.71 5.69
CA SER A 42 -7.98 0.37 6.67
C SER A 42 -9.12 1.37 6.61
N THR A 43 -9.58 1.80 7.76
CA THR A 43 -10.57 2.87 7.91
C THR A 43 -10.00 3.92 8.84
N LEU A 44 -9.85 5.13 8.33
CA LEU A 44 -9.50 6.32 9.09
C LEU A 44 -10.75 7.15 9.36
N ARG A 45 -11.00 7.48 10.62
CA ARG A 45 -12.05 8.42 11.05
C ARG A 45 -11.42 9.64 11.68
N VAL A 46 -11.80 10.79 11.18
CA VAL A 46 -11.38 12.09 11.73
C VAL A 46 -12.59 12.72 12.40
N LEU A 47 -12.64 12.64 13.73
CA LEU A 47 -13.70 13.19 14.53
C LEU A 47 -13.50 14.70 14.72
N ASN A 48 -14.56 15.43 14.96
CA ASN A 48 -14.57 16.89 15.14
C ASN A 48 -13.92 17.65 13.96
N SER A 49 -14.05 17.12 12.75
CA SER A 49 -13.64 17.82 11.53
C SER A 49 -14.67 18.88 11.16
N GLY A 50 -14.24 20.00 10.62
CA GLY A 50 -15.15 21.04 10.15
C GLY A 50 -15.96 20.56 8.93
N ASN A 51 -17.26 20.82 8.94
CA ASN A 51 -18.14 20.70 7.78
C ASN A 51 -18.21 22.06 7.08
N PHE A 52 -17.43 22.24 6.01
CA PHE A 52 -17.33 23.53 5.34
C PHE A 52 -18.58 23.88 4.53
N LEU A 53 -19.40 22.90 4.13
CA LEU A 53 -20.71 23.17 3.55
C LEU A 53 -21.62 23.85 4.60
N HIS A 54 -21.73 23.27 5.76
CA HIS A 54 -22.51 23.86 6.86
C HIS A 54 -21.91 25.18 7.35
N LEU A 55 -20.60 25.33 7.30
CA LEU A 55 -19.94 26.61 7.62
C LEU A 55 -20.33 27.70 6.63
N ALA A 56 -20.30 27.40 5.32
CA ALA A 56 -20.69 28.35 4.29
C ALA A 56 -22.18 28.73 4.39
N GLN A 57 -23.04 27.76 4.72
CA GLN A 57 -24.47 28.02 4.99
C GLN A 57 -24.66 28.89 6.24
N ALA A 58 -23.96 28.58 7.32
CA ALA A 58 -24.05 29.34 8.60
C ALA A 58 -23.52 30.77 8.49
N THR A 59 -22.65 31.07 7.52
CA THR A 59 -22.16 32.43 7.22
C THR A 59 -22.97 33.13 6.11
N ALA A 60 -24.06 32.51 5.67
CA ALA A 60 -24.90 33.00 4.55
C ALA A 60 -24.16 33.19 3.20
N GLN A 61 -23.02 32.49 3.01
CA GLN A 61 -22.29 32.51 1.74
C GLN A 61 -22.90 31.61 0.67
N LEU A 62 -23.60 30.54 1.12
CA LEU A 62 -24.35 29.65 0.23
C LEU A 62 -25.80 29.57 0.67
N PRO A 63 -26.76 29.50 -0.27
CA PRO A 63 -28.12 29.15 0.07
C PRO A 63 -28.17 27.73 0.64
N CYS A 64 -29.06 27.49 1.58
CA CYS A 64 -29.35 26.12 2.04
C CYS A 64 -30.10 25.37 0.95
N LEU A 65 -29.37 24.71 0.04
CA LEU A 65 -29.94 24.05 -1.15
C LEU A 65 -30.67 22.75 -0.75
N ASP A 66 -30.38 22.21 0.40
CA ASP A 66 -30.91 20.98 0.96
C ASP A 66 -32.19 21.22 1.81
N VAL A 67 -32.62 22.47 1.97
CA VAL A 67 -33.83 22.80 2.72
C VAL A 67 -34.81 23.59 1.82
N PRO A 68 -36.02 23.07 1.57
CA PRO A 68 -37.05 23.84 0.86
C PRO A 68 -37.35 25.19 1.55
N GLY A 69 -37.10 26.30 0.89
CA GLY A 69 -37.31 27.65 1.41
C GLY A 69 -36.05 28.35 1.92
N GLY A 70 -34.88 27.73 1.82
CA GLY A 70 -33.58 28.30 2.24
C GLY A 70 -33.38 28.35 3.76
N CYS A 71 -32.23 28.86 4.22
CA CYS A 71 -31.87 28.93 5.64
C CYS A 71 -32.65 29.98 6.48
N THR A 72 -33.72 30.51 6.01
CA THR A 72 -34.49 31.56 6.73
C THR A 72 -35.47 31.03 7.75
N THR A 73 -35.74 29.76 7.72
CA THR A 73 -36.59 29.06 8.70
C THR A 73 -35.83 27.88 9.30
N THR A 74 -36.12 27.58 10.55
CA THR A 74 -35.59 26.43 11.29
C THR A 74 -35.36 25.24 10.37
N PRO A 75 -34.13 24.78 10.13
CA PRO A 75 -33.95 23.59 9.34
C PRO A 75 -34.62 22.42 10.08
N THR A 76 -35.74 21.95 9.60
CA THR A 76 -36.20 20.59 9.84
C THR A 76 -35.26 19.70 9.02
N ALA A 77 -34.11 19.49 9.59
CA ALA A 77 -33.00 18.90 8.91
C ALA A 77 -33.23 17.45 8.52
N PRO A 78 -32.65 16.99 7.45
CA PRO A 78 -32.25 15.59 7.38
C PRO A 78 -31.25 15.19 8.49
N PHE A 79 -30.73 16.16 9.23
CA PHE A 79 -29.74 15.97 10.33
C PHE A 79 -30.30 16.12 11.75
N GLY A 80 -31.60 16.28 11.93
CA GLY A 80 -32.24 16.27 13.27
C GLY A 80 -31.90 17.46 14.18
N TYR A 81 -31.41 18.59 13.66
CA TYR A 81 -31.07 19.78 14.43
C TYR A 81 -32.05 20.90 14.16
N ASN A 82 -32.92 21.19 15.12
CA ASN A 82 -33.75 22.39 15.17
C ASN A 82 -32.94 23.59 15.67
N THR A 83 -31.93 24.03 14.96
CA THR A 83 -31.23 25.29 15.27
C THR A 83 -31.69 26.35 14.32
N PRO A 84 -32.22 27.51 14.79
CA PRO A 84 -32.42 28.64 13.90
C PRO A 84 -31.05 29.05 13.38
N LEU A 85 -30.82 28.91 12.08
CA LEU A 85 -29.61 29.40 11.43
C LEU A 85 -29.71 30.93 11.29
N THR A 86 -29.64 31.63 12.40
CA THR A 86 -29.16 33.02 12.36
C THR A 86 -27.68 32.92 11.94
N PRO A 87 -27.20 33.79 11.01
CA PRO A 87 -25.80 33.81 10.66
C PRO A 87 -24.92 33.81 11.91
N ILE A 88 -24.02 32.82 11.98
CA ILE A 88 -23.14 32.66 13.13
C ILE A 88 -22.09 33.76 13.07
N ASN A 89 -22.02 34.58 14.09
CA ASN A 89 -20.98 35.60 14.24
C ASN A 89 -19.73 35.00 14.88
N PHE A 90 -18.74 34.68 14.09
CA PHE A 90 -17.44 34.17 14.57
C PHE A 90 -16.53 35.23 15.20
N PHE A 91 -16.87 36.50 15.09
CA PHE A 91 -16.08 37.63 15.62
C PHE A 91 -16.36 37.90 17.11
N ASN A 92 -17.31 37.23 17.72
CA ASN A 92 -17.61 37.34 19.14
C ASN A 92 -16.55 36.77 20.11
N GLY A 93 -15.47 36.19 19.55
CA GLY A 93 -14.37 35.58 20.31
C GLY A 93 -14.41 34.06 20.36
N VAL A 94 -13.47 33.47 21.08
CA VAL A 94 -13.37 32.01 21.24
C VAL A 94 -14.42 31.50 22.24
N ASN A 95 -14.90 30.27 22.05
CA ASN A 95 -15.89 29.59 22.91
C ASN A 95 -17.26 30.30 23.02
N THR A 96 -17.67 31.01 21.95
CA THR A 96 -18.97 31.69 21.92
C THR A 96 -20.04 30.88 21.19
N LEU A 97 -19.67 29.75 20.56
CA LEU A 97 -20.61 28.86 19.91
C LEU A 97 -21.35 27.99 20.92
N THR A 98 -22.64 27.81 20.70
CA THR A 98 -23.43 26.86 21.51
C THR A 98 -23.04 25.40 21.12
N PRO A 99 -23.32 24.42 22.01
CA PRO A 99 -23.10 23.02 21.69
C PRO A 99 -23.78 22.57 20.39
N ASP A 100 -24.99 23.05 20.12
CA ASP A 100 -25.74 22.71 18.90
C ASP A 100 -25.11 23.33 17.64
N GLN A 101 -24.58 24.54 17.72
CA GLN A 101 -23.84 25.18 16.64
C GLN A 101 -22.54 24.42 16.36
N VAL A 102 -21.81 24.01 17.39
CA VAL A 102 -20.60 23.18 17.24
C VAL A 102 -20.96 21.86 16.56
N LYS A 103 -22.03 21.18 17.00
CA LYS A 103 -22.48 19.92 16.42
C LYS A 103 -22.92 20.07 14.97
N TYR A 104 -23.53 21.18 14.58
CA TYR A 104 -23.89 21.48 13.20
C TYR A 104 -22.65 21.71 12.32
N LEU A 105 -21.65 22.41 12.85
CA LEU A 105 -20.44 22.81 12.13
C LEU A 105 -19.36 21.72 12.08
N THR A 106 -19.53 20.64 12.85
CA THR A 106 -18.57 19.53 12.88
C THR A 106 -19.16 18.24 12.35
N THR A 107 -18.29 17.40 11.84
CA THR A 107 -18.64 16.07 11.32
C THR A 107 -17.51 15.07 11.60
N THR A 108 -17.80 13.81 11.39
CA THR A 108 -16.78 12.75 11.32
C THR A 108 -16.53 12.42 9.86
N LEU A 109 -15.33 12.69 9.38
CA LEU A 109 -14.90 12.26 8.06
C LEU A 109 -14.41 10.82 8.13
N THR A 110 -14.76 10.02 7.13
CA THR A 110 -14.37 8.61 7.05
C THR A 110 -13.69 8.33 5.72
N GLU A 111 -12.43 7.91 5.78
CA GLU A 111 -11.64 7.48 4.64
C GLU A 111 -11.43 5.96 4.71
N THR A 112 -11.59 5.30 3.58
CA THR A 112 -11.37 3.85 3.49
C THR A 112 -10.28 3.55 2.48
N GLN A 113 -9.33 2.74 2.91
CA GLN A 113 -8.20 2.30 2.10
C GLN A 113 -8.21 0.78 1.99
N TYR A 114 -7.86 0.31 0.82
CA TYR A 114 -7.79 -1.10 0.51
C TYR A 114 -6.53 -1.40 -0.27
N THR A 115 -5.75 -2.40 0.17
CA THR A 115 -4.63 -2.94 -0.58
C THR A 115 -4.76 -4.45 -0.71
N TYR A 116 -4.36 -4.96 -1.85
CA TYR A 116 -4.45 -6.37 -2.18
C TYR A 116 -3.22 -6.80 -2.97
N GLU A 117 -2.64 -7.94 -2.59
CA GLU A 117 -1.52 -8.55 -3.28
C GLU A 117 -1.79 -10.05 -3.49
N ASN A 118 -1.56 -10.52 -4.71
CA ASN A 118 -1.42 -11.93 -5.04
C ASN A 118 -0.01 -12.18 -5.56
N TYR A 119 0.64 -13.20 -5.02
CA TYR A 119 1.97 -13.59 -5.42
C TYR A 119 2.04 -15.11 -5.58
N MET A 120 2.39 -15.55 -6.77
CA MET A 120 2.68 -16.95 -7.09
C MET A 120 4.15 -17.07 -7.47
N TYR A 121 4.79 -18.12 -7.03
CA TYR A 121 6.18 -18.40 -7.37
C TYR A 121 6.41 -19.89 -7.51
N ALA A 122 7.40 -20.22 -8.32
CA ALA A 122 7.94 -21.55 -8.43
C ALA A 122 9.41 -21.46 -8.78
N ASP A 123 10.25 -22.20 -8.10
CA ASP A 123 11.69 -22.28 -8.38
C ASP A 123 12.22 -23.70 -8.21
N ILE A 124 13.33 -23.94 -8.86
CA ILE A 124 14.09 -25.17 -8.76
C ILE A 124 15.59 -24.84 -8.75
N ASN A 125 16.33 -25.48 -7.89
CA ASN A 125 17.78 -25.35 -7.82
C ASN A 125 18.45 -26.70 -7.61
N GLY A 126 19.67 -26.84 -8.09
CA GLY A 126 20.44 -28.06 -7.93
C GLY A 126 21.73 -28.09 -8.77
N PRO A 127 22.48 -29.19 -8.64
CA PRO A 127 23.70 -29.39 -9.43
C PRO A 127 23.38 -29.68 -10.89
N LEU A 128 24.11 -29.04 -11.82
CA LEU A 128 23.94 -29.26 -13.26
C LEU A 128 24.94 -30.29 -13.79
N PHE A 129 26.22 -30.08 -13.55
CA PHE A 129 27.30 -31.01 -13.94
C PHE A 129 28.58 -30.74 -13.14
N ASP A 130 29.49 -31.68 -13.15
CA ASP A 130 30.76 -31.59 -12.43
C ASP A 130 31.79 -30.81 -13.28
N LEU A 131 32.43 -29.80 -12.63
CA LEU A 131 33.57 -29.05 -13.13
C LEU A 131 34.82 -29.45 -12.33
N PRO A 132 36.03 -29.20 -12.85
CA PRO A 132 37.26 -29.52 -12.11
C PRO A 132 37.37 -28.92 -10.71
N ALA A 133 36.77 -27.73 -10.49
CA ALA A 133 36.78 -27.04 -9.21
C ALA A 133 35.54 -27.34 -8.33
N GLY A 134 34.62 -28.19 -8.78
CA GLY A 134 33.42 -28.55 -8.04
C GLY A 134 32.16 -28.60 -8.91
N LYS A 135 31.02 -28.83 -8.30
CA LYS A 135 29.75 -28.90 -9.02
C LYS A 135 29.25 -27.52 -9.45
N LEU A 136 28.96 -27.35 -10.73
CA LEU A 136 28.16 -26.22 -11.23
C LEU A 136 26.75 -26.34 -10.65
N GLN A 137 26.28 -25.32 -9.99
CA GLN A 137 24.91 -25.24 -9.49
C GLN A 137 24.12 -24.22 -10.29
N GLY A 138 22.84 -24.51 -10.49
CA GLY A 138 21.91 -23.61 -11.17
C GLY A 138 20.64 -23.46 -10.37
N SER A 139 20.03 -22.30 -10.52
CA SER A 139 18.69 -21.98 -10.04
C SER A 139 17.92 -21.29 -11.15
N ILE A 140 16.66 -21.68 -11.35
CA ILE A 140 15.71 -20.96 -12.19
C ILE A 140 14.41 -20.79 -11.40
N GLY A 141 13.73 -19.68 -11.63
CA GLY A 141 12.45 -19.42 -10.98
C GLY A 141 11.55 -18.58 -11.86
N PHE A 142 10.29 -18.66 -11.51
CA PHE A 142 9.20 -17.93 -12.12
C PHE A 142 8.35 -17.31 -11.01
N GLU A 143 7.93 -16.06 -11.23
CA GLU A 143 7.06 -15.32 -10.31
C GLU A 143 5.96 -14.62 -11.08
N ARG A 144 4.78 -14.54 -10.48
CA ARG A 144 3.71 -13.66 -10.92
C ARG A 144 3.12 -12.94 -9.71
N ARG A 145 3.17 -11.62 -9.76
CA ARG A 145 2.64 -10.75 -8.72
C ARG A 145 1.59 -9.82 -9.31
N PHE A 146 0.52 -9.63 -8.57
CA PHE A 146 -0.49 -8.62 -8.85
C PHE A 146 -0.70 -7.79 -7.58
N GLU A 147 -0.61 -6.49 -7.72
CA GLU A 147 -0.85 -5.53 -6.65
C GLU A 147 -1.96 -4.57 -7.05
N PHE A 148 -2.81 -4.25 -6.09
CA PHE A 148 -3.88 -3.27 -6.24
C PHE A 148 -3.98 -2.45 -4.96
N ALA A 149 -4.20 -1.14 -5.11
CA ALA A 149 -4.50 -0.24 -4.01
C ALA A 149 -5.66 0.68 -4.38
N SER A 150 -6.47 1.03 -3.41
CA SER A 150 -7.47 2.08 -3.54
C SER A 150 -7.55 2.91 -2.27
N ASP A 151 -7.82 4.18 -2.46
CA ASP A 151 -8.13 5.17 -1.44
C ASP A 151 -9.43 5.85 -1.78
N ASN A 152 -10.38 5.85 -0.83
CA ASN A 152 -11.69 6.44 -1.03
C ASN A 152 -11.98 7.42 0.12
N PRO A 153 -11.73 8.71 -0.09
CA PRO A 153 -12.03 9.76 0.87
C PRO A 153 -13.52 9.89 1.16
N ASP A 154 -13.86 10.51 2.29
CA ASP A 154 -15.23 10.87 2.65
C ASP A 154 -15.91 11.71 1.55
N ALA A 155 -17.22 11.55 1.36
CA ALA A 155 -17.97 12.28 0.33
C ALA A 155 -17.84 13.80 0.47
N LEU A 156 -17.84 14.34 1.69
CA LEU A 156 -17.63 15.78 1.92
C LEU A 156 -16.24 16.24 1.49
N VAL A 157 -15.22 15.36 1.60
CA VAL A 157 -13.86 15.65 1.14
C VAL A 157 -13.83 15.65 -0.40
N GLN A 158 -14.50 14.67 -1.04
CA GLN A 158 -14.59 14.59 -2.50
C GLN A 158 -15.29 15.80 -3.09
N GLU A 159 -16.33 16.31 -2.43
CA GLU A 159 -17.09 17.50 -2.84
C GLU A 159 -16.39 18.83 -2.48
N GLY A 160 -15.25 18.78 -1.77
CA GLY A 160 -14.49 19.96 -1.36
C GLY A 160 -14.97 20.62 -0.07
N TYR A 161 -15.91 20.02 0.63
CA TYR A 161 -16.46 20.53 1.89
C TYR A 161 -15.83 19.93 3.15
N GLY A 162 -14.80 19.08 2.99
CA GLY A 162 -13.97 18.57 4.07
C GLY A 162 -12.70 19.39 4.28
N ALA A 163 -11.65 18.75 4.81
CA ALA A 163 -10.38 19.41 5.15
C ALA A 163 -9.49 19.77 3.93
N GLY A 164 -9.96 19.53 2.73
CA GLY A 164 -9.34 19.80 1.43
C GLY A 164 -9.89 18.81 0.39
N PRO A 165 -10.01 19.21 -0.87
CA PRO A 165 -10.55 18.32 -1.89
C PRO A 165 -9.60 17.16 -2.17
N SER A 166 -10.13 15.95 -2.20
CA SER A 166 -9.42 14.75 -2.60
C SER A 166 -10.35 13.82 -3.36
N ALA A 167 -9.91 13.29 -4.48
CA ALA A 167 -10.68 12.37 -5.30
C ALA A 167 -10.35 10.90 -4.93
N PRO A 168 -11.29 9.97 -5.08
CA PRO A 168 -11.00 8.55 -5.01
C PRO A 168 -9.89 8.17 -5.97
N THR A 169 -8.93 7.40 -5.49
CA THR A 169 -7.80 6.93 -6.28
C THR A 169 -7.73 5.42 -6.20
N ALA A 170 -7.59 4.76 -7.33
CA ALA A 170 -7.40 3.32 -7.38
C ALA A 170 -6.53 2.93 -8.56
N GLY A 171 -5.76 1.90 -8.38
CA GLY A 171 -4.93 1.35 -9.44
C GLY A 171 -4.26 0.06 -9.03
N GLY A 172 -3.82 -0.68 -10.04
CA GLY A 172 -3.10 -1.92 -9.84
C GLY A 172 -2.23 -2.26 -11.02
N TYR A 173 -1.29 -3.15 -10.80
CA TYR A 173 -0.42 -3.66 -11.84
C TYR A 173 -0.06 -5.12 -11.59
N GLY A 174 0.29 -5.81 -12.66
CA GLY A 174 0.81 -7.16 -12.62
C GLY A 174 2.25 -7.20 -13.08
N VAL A 175 3.04 -8.06 -12.47
CA VAL A 175 4.42 -8.37 -12.89
C VAL A 175 4.54 -9.86 -13.09
N THR A 176 5.09 -10.25 -14.23
CA THR A 176 5.49 -11.64 -14.51
C THR A 176 6.99 -11.66 -14.68
N SER A 177 7.66 -12.51 -13.93
CA SER A 177 9.11 -12.55 -13.86
C SER A 177 9.65 -13.96 -14.11
N ALA A 178 10.76 -14.04 -14.82
CA ALA A 178 11.58 -15.22 -14.89
C ALA A 178 13.02 -14.86 -14.52
N TYR A 179 13.68 -15.69 -13.73
CA TYR A 179 15.05 -15.44 -13.31
C TYR A 179 15.87 -16.72 -13.27
N GLY A 180 17.17 -16.53 -13.33
CA GLY A 180 18.12 -17.62 -13.18
C GLY A 180 19.46 -17.15 -12.63
N GLU A 181 20.12 -18.06 -11.93
CA GLU A 181 21.44 -17.85 -11.36
C GLU A 181 22.28 -19.11 -11.54
N LEU A 182 23.56 -18.94 -11.81
CA LEU A 182 24.55 -20.00 -11.81
C LEU A 182 25.59 -19.74 -10.73
N ARG A 183 26.02 -20.78 -10.05
CA ARG A 183 27.19 -20.78 -9.19
C ARG A 183 28.28 -21.64 -9.83
N ILE A 184 29.30 -20.96 -10.35
CA ILE A 184 30.35 -21.55 -11.16
C ILE A 184 31.64 -21.60 -10.35
N PRO A 185 32.05 -22.76 -9.81
CA PRO A 185 33.35 -22.91 -9.19
C PRO A 185 34.45 -22.87 -10.26
N ILE A 186 35.34 -21.87 -10.20
CA ILE A 186 36.39 -21.64 -11.20
C ILE A 186 37.72 -22.26 -10.76
N LEU A 187 38.12 -22.02 -9.49
CA LEU A 187 39.34 -22.52 -8.89
C LEU A 187 39.05 -23.13 -7.54
N LYS A 188 39.82 -24.17 -7.20
CA LYS A 188 39.75 -24.83 -5.89
C LYS A 188 41.11 -25.44 -5.55
N ASP A 189 41.50 -25.35 -4.26
CA ASP A 189 42.68 -25.98 -3.67
C ASP A 189 44.00 -25.62 -4.40
N LEU A 190 44.14 -24.38 -4.90
CA LEU A 190 45.33 -23.87 -5.56
C LEU A 190 46.05 -22.83 -4.69
N PRO A 191 47.38 -22.64 -4.87
CA PRO A 191 48.10 -21.55 -4.18
C PRO A 191 47.44 -20.20 -4.46
N PHE A 192 47.11 -19.45 -3.39
CA PHE A 192 46.39 -18.16 -3.41
C PHE A 192 44.97 -18.22 -3.97
N ALA A 193 44.40 -19.43 -4.09
CA ALA A 193 43.01 -19.61 -4.49
C ALA A 193 42.46 -20.87 -3.85
N GLU A 194 42.12 -20.79 -2.57
CA GLU A 194 41.46 -21.88 -1.87
C GLU A 194 40.10 -22.17 -2.53
N PHE A 195 39.37 -21.13 -2.88
CA PHE A 195 38.33 -21.22 -3.89
C PHE A 195 38.11 -19.88 -4.62
N LEU A 196 37.68 -19.95 -5.86
CA LEU A 196 37.14 -18.86 -6.63
C LEU A 196 35.83 -19.31 -7.26
N THR A 197 34.74 -18.60 -6.98
CA THR A 197 33.41 -18.88 -7.52
C THR A 197 32.86 -17.63 -8.18
N LEU A 198 32.25 -17.77 -9.36
CA LEU A 198 31.46 -16.72 -10.01
C LEU A 198 29.97 -17.04 -9.93
N THR A 199 29.15 -15.98 -9.73
CA THR A 199 27.70 -16.08 -9.66
C THR A 199 27.05 -15.08 -10.62
N PRO A 200 26.98 -15.40 -11.94
CA PRO A 200 26.14 -14.65 -12.86
C PRO A 200 24.67 -14.94 -12.60
N SER A 201 23.85 -13.91 -12.65
CA SER A 201 22.38 -14.02 -12.57
C SER A 201 21.71 -13.03 -13.50
N GLY A 202 20.51 -13.37 -13.96
CA GLY A 202 19.66 -12.52 -14.78
C GLY A 202 18.20 -12.66 -14.38
N ARG A 203 17.45 -11.57 -14.54
CA ARG A 203 16.02 -11.52 -14.31
C ARG A 203 15.35 -10.71 -15.40
N PHE A 204 14.30 -11.28 -15.94
CA PHE A 204 13.40 -10.62 -16.88
C PHE A 204 12.06 -10.39 -16.20
N ASP A 205 11.57 -9.16 -16.24
CA ASP A 205 10.30 -8.75 -15.68
C ASP A 205 9.42 -8.14 -16.78
N HIS A 206 8.17 -8.59 -16.86
CA HIS A 206 7.14 -7.99 -17.71
C HIS A 206 6.08 -7.33 -16.84
N TYR A 207 6.02 -6.01 -16.88
CA TYR A 207 5.04 -5.18 -16.15
C TYR A 207 3.84 -4.85 -17.02
N SER A 208 2.64 -5.00 -16.48
CA SER A 208 1.39 -4.65 -17.20
C SER A 208 1.26 -3.16 -17.53
N THR A 209 2.06 -2.30 -16.89
CA THR A 209 1.95 -0.83 -17.00
C THR A 209 2.98 -0.21 -17.93
N PHE A 210 4.23 -0.67 -17.93
CA PHE A 210 5.29 -0.04 -18.70
C PHE A 210 6.14 -1.01 -19.54
N GLY A 211 5.79 -2.32 -19.53
CA GLY A 211 6.46 -3.32 -20.37
C GLY A 211 7.64 -4.02 -19.70
N ASP A 212 8.69 -4.26 -20.45
CA ASP A 212 9.75 -5.20 -20.11
C ASP A 212 10.93 -4.53 -19.42
N ALA A 213 11.54 -5.25 -18.48
CA ALA A 213 12.78 -4.88 -17.82
C ALA A 213 13.70 -6.11 -17.74
N LEU A 214 14.97 -5.93 -18.10
CA LEU A 214 16.01 -6.94 -17.95
C LEU A 214 17.06 -6.44 -16.98
N THR A 215 17.33 -7.21 -15.96
CA THR A 215 18.38 -6.93 -14.98
C THR A 215 19.34 -8.09 -14.90
N TRP A 216 20.61 -7.79 -14.65
CA TRP A 216 21.63 -8.82 -14.49
C TRP A 216 22.69 -8.36 -13.47
N LYS A 217 23.37 -9.32 -12.88
CA LYS A 217 24.54 -9.11 -12.06
C LYS A 217 25.55 -10.23 -12.24
N VAL A 218 26.81 -9.95 -11.96
CA VAL A 218 27.86 -10.96 -11.79
C VAL A 218 28.51 -10.73 -10.45
N GLY A 219 28.44 -11.74 -9.59
CA GLY A 219 29.14 -11.78 -8.30
C GLY A 219 30.41 -12.62 -8.41
N GLY A 220 31.37 -12.35 -7.56
CA GLY A 220 32.57 -13.16 -7.41
C GLY A 220 32.90 -13.35 -5.94
N GLU A 221 33.30 -14.55 -5.57
CA GLU A 221 33.75 -14.89 -4.23
C GLU A 221 35.12 -15.55 -4.36
N TRP A 222 36.14 -14.93 -3.80
CA TRP A 222 37.51 -15.41 -3.86
C TRP A 222 38.08 -15.51 -2.45
N GLN A 223 38.36 -16.73 -2.04
CA GLN A 223 39.12 -17.01 -0.83
C GLN A 223 40.56 -17.29 -1.22
N VAL A 224 41.45 -16.41 -0.79
CA VAL A 224 42.88 -16.48 -1.12
C VAL A 224 43.60 -17.50 -0.25
N ILE A 225 43.31 -17.48 1.03
CA ILE A 225 43.80 -18.39 2.08
C ILE A 225 42.71 -18.49 3.15
N ASP A 226 42.84 -19.38 4.14
CA ASP A 226 41.85 -19.62 5.20
C ASP A 226 41.33 -18.34 5.88
N ASP A 227 42.23 -17.36 6.07
CA ASP A 227 41.93 -16.12 6.81
C ASP A 227 41.57 -14.90 5.93
N ILE A 228 41.68 -15.02 4.60
CA ILE A 228 41.43 -13.89 3.66
C ILE A 228 40.49 -14.29 2.55
N ARG A 229 39.34 -13.61 2.54
CA ARG A 229 38.26 -13.78 1.56
C ARG A 229 37.89 -12.47 0.89
#